data_0b402717449c3cfe3540c2c608d61201
#
_entry.id   0b402717449c3cfe3540c2c608d61201
#
_cell.length_a   1.000
_cell.length_b   1.000
_cell.length_c   1.000
_cell.angle_alpha   90.00
_cell.angle_beta   90.00
_cell.angle_gamma   90.00
#
_symmetry.space_group_name_H-M   'P 1'
#
loop_
_entity.id
_entity.type
_entity.pdbx_description
1 polymer ?
#
loop_
_entity_poly.entity_id
_entity_poly.type
_entity_poly.pdbx_seq_one_letter_code
_entity_poly.pdbx_strand_id
1 'polypeptide(L)'
;MIIDALRGRRSTIEELARLEGSGVPTHCSAVAVAEIFAGLQPGEEAVTEAFFQARGEVVIDAITGRRAGLYLSRYAKSHGVEIADALVAAAASSAGLHLWTLNRRHYPMEDVRFHGG
;
A
#
# COMPACT_ATOMS: atom_id res chain seq x y z
N MET A 1 8.27 5.49 -0.71
CA MET A 1 7.81 4.14 -0.35
C MET A 1 6.30 4.14 -0.14
N ILE A 2 5.61 3.19 -0.72
CA ILE A 2 4.18 2.99 -0.48
C ILE A 2 4.00 1.94 0.61
N ILE A 3 3.13 2.23 1.57
CA ILE A 3 2.86 1.35 2.69
C ILE A 3 1.57 0.56 2.43
N ASP A 4 1.67 -0.76 2.44
CA ASP A 4 0.54 -1.69 2.29
C ASP A 4 0.40 -2.63 3.48
N ALA A 5 1.05 -2.34 4.59
CA ALA A 5 1.13 -3.25 5.72
C ALA A 5 0.19 -2.90 6.88
N LEU A 6 -0.75 -1.97 6.66
CA LEU A 6 -1.60 -1.42 7.72
C LEU A 6 -2.79 -2.29 8.12
N ARG A 7 -2.97 -3.43 7.48
CA ARG A 7 -4.14 -4.29 7.71
C ARG A 7 -4.18 -4.83 9.15
N GLY A 8 -4.80 -4.07 10.06
CA GLY A 8 -5.19 -4.52 11.39
C GLY A 8 -4.08 -4.80 12.39
N ARG A 9 -2.87 -4.24 12.25
CA ARG A 9 -1.77 -4.51 13.18
C ARG A 9 -1.19 -3.24 13.79
N ARG A 10 -1.38 -3.03 15.08
CA ARG A 10 -0.75 -1.95 15.84
C ARG A 10 0.78 -1.98 15.76
N SER A 11 1.39 -3.17 15.77
CA SER A 11 2.83 -3.34 15.64
C SER A 11 3.38 -2.75 14.35
N THR A 12 2.59 -2.73 13.29
CA THR A 12 2.95 -2.14 12.00
C THR A 12 3.08 -0.62 12.10
N ILE A 13 2.17 0.03 12.83
CA ILE A 13 2.20 1.48 13.06
C ILE A 13 3.45 1.87 13.85
N GLU A 14 3.84 1.07 14.84
CA GLU A 14 5.06 1.29 15.62
C GLU A 14 6.33 1.14 14.78
N GLU A 15 6.37 0.15 13.91
CA GLU A 15 7.48 -0.03 12.96
C GLU A 15 7.58 1.13 11.98
N LEU A 16 6.44 1.62 11.51
CA LEU A 16 6.38 2.78 10.61
C LEU A 16 6.88 4.05 11.29
N ALA A 17 6.55 4.24 12.57
CA ALA A 17 7.06 5.37 13.34
C ALA A 17 8.59 5.36 13.42
N ARG A 18 9.20 4.18 13.49
CA ARG A 18 10.66 4.04 13.45
C ARG A 18 11.24 4.34 12.07
N LEU A 19 10.55 3.98 11.01
CA LEU A 19 10.97 4.28 9.64
C LEU A 19 10.93 5.78 9.35
N GLU A 20 10.01 6.51 9.94
CA GLU A 20 9.95 7.97 9.84
C GLU A 20 11.20 8.65 10.41
N GLY A 21 11.75 8.11 11.49
CA GLY A 21 13.00 8.58 12.08
C GLY A 21 14.21 8.40 11.17
N SER A 22 14.11 7.55 10.13
CA SER A 22 15.20 7.33 9.15
C SER A 22 15.17 8.31 7.98
N GLY A 23 14.15 9.19 7.90
CA GLY A 23 14.05 10.19 6.84
C GLY A 23 13.52 9.67 5.50
N VAL A 24 13.05 8.43 5.42
CA VAL A 24 12.47 7.87 4.20
C VAL A 24 11.05 8.39 4.01
N PRO A 25 10.73 9.08 2.90
CA PRO A 25 9.36 9.51 2.64
C PRO A 25 8.42 8.32 2.51
N THR A 26 7.28 8.39 3.20
CA THR A 26 6.27 7.34 3.17
C THR A 26 4.98 7.84 2.54
N HIS A 27 4.29 6.96 1.80
CA HIS A 27 3.08 7.27 1.06
C HIS A 27 2.02 6.20 1.31
N CYS A 28 0.77 6.59 1.28
CA CYS A 28 -0.36 5.67 1.34
C CYS A 28 -1.24 5.83 0.10
N SER A 29 -1.83 4.73 -0.35
CA SER A 29 -2.81 4.76 -1.43
C SER A 29 -4.23 4.92 -0.87
N ALA A 30 -5.17 5.33 -1.71
CA ALA A 30 -6.58 5.38 -1.35
C ALA A 30 -7.13 4.00 -0.95
N VAL A 31 -6.56 2.92 -1.49
CA VAL A 31 -6.91 1.55 -1.11
C VAL A 31 -6.58 1.30 0.37
N ALA A 32 -5.39 1.68 0.81
CA ALA A 32 -4.98 1.53 2.22
C ALA A 32 -5.88 2.36 3.15
N VAL A 33 -6.19 3.59 2.74
CA VAL A 33 -7.10 4.45 3.50
C VAL A 33 -8.47 3.77 3.65
N ALA A 34 -9.04 3.28 2.56
CA ALA A 34 -10.35 2.62 2.58
C ALA A 34 -10.37 1.39 3.49
N GLU A 35 -9.34 0.55 3.41
CA GLU A 35 -9.27 -0.67 4.22
C GLU A 35 -9.14 -0.35 5.72
N ILE A 36 -8.34 0.64 6.07
CA ILE A 36 -8.17 1.05 7.48
C ILE A 36 -9.45 1.65 8.04
N PHE A 37 -10.09 2.57 7.30
CA PHE A 37 -11.33 3.19 7.77
C PHE A 37 -12.50 2.19 7.82
N ALA A 38 -12.51 1.17 6.97
CA ALA A 38 -13.51 0.11 7.04
C ALA A 38 -13.43 -0.69 8.34
N GLY A 39 -12.23 -0.85 8.91
CA GLY A 39 -12.01 -1.59 10.15
C GLY A 39 -11.82 -0.71 11.39
N LEU A 40 -12.12 0.58 11.30
CA LEU A 40 -11.85 1.54 12.37
C LEU A 40 -12.69 1.24 13.62
N GLN A 41 -12.03 1.20 14.77
CA GLN A 41 -12.69 1.00 16.06
C GLN A 41 -12.98 2.34 16.74
N PRO A 42 -14.00 2.39 17.65
CA PRO A 42 -14.29 3.61 18.40
C PRO A 42 -13.06 4.12 19.15
N GLY A 43 -12.79 5.41 19.05
CA GLY A 43 -11.65 6.06 19.71
C GLY A 43 -10.37 6.06 18.88
N GLU A 44 -10.33 5.44 17.71
CA GLU A 44 -9.15 5.38 16.85
C GLU A 44 -9.12 6.49 15.78
N GLU A 45 -10.19 7.25 15.63
CA GLU A 45 -10.37 8.19 14.51
C GLU A 45 -9.26 9.25 14.45
N ALA A 46 -8.98 9.91 15.57
CA ALA A 46 -8.01 11.02 15.61
C ALA A 46 -6.59 10.54 15.30
N VAL A 47 -6.18 9.41 15.87
CA VAL A 47 -4.85 8.82 15.63
C VAL A 47 -4.70 8.38 14.18
N THR A 48 -5.74 7.79 13.62
CA THR A 48 -5.75 7.32 12.24
C THR A 48 -5.68 8.48 11.26
N GLU A 49 -6.45 9.54 11.48
CA GLU A 49 -6.40 10.75 10.66
C GLU A 49 -4.99 11.37 10.70
N ALA A 50 -4.42 11.52 11.89
CA ALA A 50 -3.08 12.06 12.06
C ALA A 50 -2.03 11.22 11.33
N PHE A 51 -2.17 9.91 11.38
CA PHE A 51 -1.28 8.99 10.67
C PHE A 51 -1.29 9.25 9.16
N PHE A 52 -2.46 9.32 8.54
CA PHE A 52 -2.56 9.54 7.10
C PHE A 52 -2.14 10.96 6.68
N GLN A 53 -2.43 11.98 7.51
CA GLN A 53 -2.01 13.34 7.23
C GLN A 53 -0.49 13.50 7.23
N ALA A 54 0.23 12.68 7.98
CA ALA A 54 1.69 12.70 8.01
C ALA A 54 2.33 11.99 6.82
N ARG A 55 1.55 11.38 5.93
CA ARG A 55 2.03 10.61 4.77
C ARG A 55 1.72 11.33 3.47
N GLY A 56 2.54 11.05 2.45
CA GLY A 56 2.20 11.43 1.09
C GLY A 56 1.08 10.55 0.54
N GLU A 57 0.40 11.05 -0.47
CA GLU A 57 -0.65 10.32 -1.16
C GLU A 57 -0.16 9.85 -2.53
N VAL A 58 -0.50 8.62 -2.91
CA VAL A 58 -0.21 8.09 -4.24
C VAL A 58 -1.50 8.11 -5.05
N VAL A 59 -1.45 8.75 -6.20
CA VAL A 59 -2.62 8.88 -7.08
C VAL A 59 -2.94 7.55 -7.75
N ILE A 60 -4.22 7.18 -7.73
CA ILE A 60 -4.76 6.05 -8.49
C ILE A 60 -5.67 6.65 -9.56
N ASP A 61 -5.11 6.80 -10.75
CA ASP A 61 -5.79 7.36 -11.92
C ASP A 61 -6.08 6.28 -12.97
N ALA A 62 -6.56 6.70 -14.14
CA ALA A 62 -6.89 5.77 -15.22
C ALA A 62 -5.66 5.01 -15.74
N ILE A 63 -4.49 5.63 -15.74
CA ILE A 63 -3.24 4.98 -16.16
C ILE A 63 -2.89 3.86 -15.17
N THR A 64 -2.98 4.15 -13.89
CA THR A 64 -2.80 3.16 -12.83
C THR A 64 -3.81 2.03 -12.94
N GLY A 65 -5.06 2.37 -13.21
CA GLY A 65 -6.13 1.38 -13.40
C GLY A 65 -5.86 0.43 -14.57
N ARG A 66 -5.36 0.94 -15.70
CA ARG A 66 -4.99 0.10 -16.84
C ARG A 66 -3.86 -0.85 -16.50
N ARG A 67 -2.84 -0.39 -15.80
CA ARG A 67 -1.73 -1.24 -15.35
C ARG A 67 -2.21 -2.32 -14.38
N ALA A 68 -3.10 -1.97 -13.45
CA ALA A 68 -3.72 -2.93 -12.55
C ALA A 68 -4.50 -4.00 -13.31
N GLY A 69 -5.21 -3.61 -14.36
CA GLY A 69 -5.92 -4.54 -15.24
C GLY A 69 -4.99 -5.55 -15.89
N LEU A 70 -3.81 -5.12 -16.34
CA LEU A 70 -2.80 -6.01 -16.90
C LEU A 70 -2.28 -7.00 -15.84
N TYR A 71 -2.06 -6.56 -14.62
CA TYR A 71 -1.65 -7.44 -13.53
C TYR A 71 -2.72 -8.49 -13.22
N LEU A 72 -3.98 -8.08 -13.17
CA LEU A 72 -5.10 -9.02 -12.95
C LEU A 72 -5.18 -10.05 -14.06
N SER A 73 -5.02 -9.62 -15.31
CA SER A 73 -5.02 -10.51 -16.46
C SER A 73 -3.93 -11.58 -16.36
N ARG A 74 -2.75 -11.21 -15.84
CA ARG A 74 -1.59 -12.11 -15.74
C ARG A 74 -1.63 -13.00 -14.50
N TYR A 75 -2.06 -12.47 -13.37
CA TYR A 75 -1.79 -13.07 -12.06
C TYR A 75 -3.02 -13.43 -11.24
N ALA A 76 -4.23 -13.01 -11.62
CA ALA A 76 -5.42 -13.28 -10.82
C ALA A 76 -5.67 -14.79 -10.67
N LYS A 77 -5.57 -15.56 -11.75
CA LYS A 77 -5.80 -17.01 -11.74
C LYS A 77 -4.65 -17.78 -11.12
N SER A 78 -3.42 -17.42 -11.46
CA SER A 78 -2.22 -18.18 -11.05
C SER A 78 -1.78 -17.89 -9.62
N HIS A 79 -1.98 -16.65 -9.15
CA HIS A 79 -1.49 -16.19 -7.85
C HIS A 79 -2.57 -15.63 -6.94
N GLY A 80 -3.83 -15.66 -7.35
CA GLY A 80 -4.93 -15.15 -6.54
C GLY A 80 -4.87 -13.64 -6.27
N VAL A 81 -4.26 -12.87 -7.17
CA VAL A 81 -4.16 -11.40 -7.00
C VAL A 81 -5.54 -10.78 -7.10
N GLU A 82 -5.91 -10.01 -6.09
CA GLU A 82 -7.16 -9.28 -6.04
C GLU A 82 -7.02 -7.86 -6.57
N ILE A 83 -8.13 -7.20 -6.86
CA ILE A 83 -8.14 -5.84 -7.43
C ILE A 83 -7.41 -4.84 -6.53
N ALA A 84 -7.57 -4.95 -5.21
CA ALA A 84 -6.89 -4.07 -4.26
C ALA A 84 -5.37 -4.19 -4.38
N ASP A 85 -4.84 -5.42 -4.42
CA ASP A 85 -3.41 -5.68 -4.58
C ASP A 85 -2.89 -5.17 -5.92
N ALA A 86 -3.64 -5.39 -6.99
CA ALA A 86 -3.27 -4.93 -8.32
C ALA A 86 -3.19 -3.41 -8.40
N LEU A 87 -4.12 -2.71 -7.78
CA LEU A 87 -4.12 -1.23 -7.74
C LEU A 87 -2.94 -0.68 -6.94
N VAL A 88 -2.62 -1.28 -5.80
CA VAL A 88 -1.47 -0.88 -4.98
C VAL A 88 -0.16 -1.13 -5.73
N ALA A 89 -0.02 -2.30 -6.34
CA ALA A 89 1.16 -2.65 -7.16
C ALA A 89 1.33 -1.66 -8.33
N ALA A 90 0.25 -1.36 -9.03
CA ALA A 90 0.27 -0.43 -10.15
C ALA A 90 0.61 0.99 -9.70
N ALA A 91 0.11 1.43 -8.56
CA ALA A 91 0.45 2.72 -7.98
C ALA A 91 1.94 2.80 -7.65
N ALA A 92 2.50 1.75 -7.05
CA ALA A 92 3.93 1.69 -6.73
C ALA A 92 4.80 1.74 -7.99
N SER A 93 4.52 0.90 -8.97
CA SER A 93 5.34 0.84 -10.19
C SER A 93 5.19 2.10 -11.05
N SER A 94 3.98 2.68 -11.14
CA SER A 94 3.76 3.91 -11.89
C SER A 94 4.44 5.13 -11.28
N ALA A 95 4.51 5.19 -9.96
CA ALA A 95 5.14 6.30 -9.25
C ALA A 95 6.66 6.09 -9.05
N GLY A 96 7.20 4.93 -9.42
CA GLY A 96 8.61 4.60 -9.19
C GLY A 96 8.94 4.46 -7.71
N LEU A 97 7.99 4.06 -6.88
CA LEU A 97 8.16 3.92 -5.44
C LEU A 97 8.26 2.46 -5.04
N HIS A 98 9.07 2.20 -4.02
CA HIS A 98 9.15 0.87 -3.43
C HIS A 98 7.89 0.59 -2.60
N LEU A 99 7.49 -0.68 -2.58
CA LEU A 99 6.35 -1.15 -1.79
C LEU A 99 6.85 -1.78 -0.48
N TRP A 100 6.28 -1.36 0.63
CA TRP A 100 6.50 -2.02 1.91
C TRP A 100 5.24 -2.82 2.28
N THR A 101 5.37 -4.14 2.35
CA THR A 101 4.27 -5.04 2.64
C THR A 101 4.77 -6.23 3.47
N LEU A 102 3.90 -6.78 4.29
CA LEU A 102 4.14 -8.03 5.01
C LEU A 102 3.75 -9.27 4.18
N ASN A 103 3.10 -9.08 3.04
CA ASN A 103 2.57 -10.15 2.20
C ASN A 103 3.12 -10.08 0.77
N ARG A 104 4.44 -10.23 0.62
CA ARG A 104 5.11 -10.14 -0.69
C ARG A 104 4.55 -11.13 -1.71
N ARG A 105 4.05 -12.27 -1.26
CA ARG A 105 3.43 -13.29 -2.14
C ARG A 105 2.20 -12.80 -2.89
N HIS A 106 1.54 -11.73 -2.39
CA HIS A 106 0.41 -11.09 -3.09
C HIS A 106 0.86 -10.22 -4.25
N TYR A 107 2.18 -10.01 -4.42
CA TYR A 107 2.75 -9.09 -5.40
C TYR A 107 3.78 -9.81 -6.28
N PRO A 108 3.33 -10.73 -7.19
CA PRO A 108 4.24 -11.45 -8.07
C PRO A 108 4.74 -10.64 -9.27
N MET A 109 4.37 -9.36 -9.36
CA MET A 109 4.69 -8.48 -10.47
C MET A 109 6.19 -8.18 -10.51
N GLU A 110 6.81 -8.36 -11.67
CA GLU A 110 8.27 -8.17 -11.85
C GLU A 110 8.71 -6.72 -11.70
N ASP A 111 7.85 -5.76 -12.03
CA ASP A 111 8.14 -4.34 -11.95
C ASP A 111 7.81 -3.70 -10.59
N VAL A 112 7.36 -4.47 -9.63
CA VAL A 112 7.19 -4.03 -8.24
C VAL A 112 8.49 -4.26 -7.48
N ARG A 113 9.01 -3.18 -6.87
CA ARG A 113 10.21 -3.22 -6.04
C ARG A 113 9.81 -3.09 -4.58
N PHE A 114 10.38 -3.94 -3.74
CA PHE A 114 10.07 -3.95 -2.31
C PHE A 114 11.09 -3.13 -1.52
N HIS A 115 10.59 -2.45 -0.49
CA HIS A 115 11.45 -1.81 0.50
C HIS A 115 12.19 -2.88 1.30
N GLY A 116 13.50 -2.70 1.45
CA GLY A 116 14.33 -3.67 2.17
C GLY A 116 14.82 -4.85 1.33
N GLY A 117 14.66 -4.74 0.02
CA GLY A 117 15.16 -5.76 -0.90
C GLY A 117 14.12 -6.71 -1.38
#